data_1ea003e93b7107fd4b496b6239e1003f
#
_entry.id   1ea003e93b7107fd4b496b6239e1003f
#
_cell.length_a   1.000
_cell.length_b   1.000
_cell.length_c   1.000
_cell.angle_alpha   90.00
_cell.angle_beta   90.00
_cell.angle_gamma   90.00
#
_symmetry.space_group_name_H-M   'P 1'
#
loop_
_entity.id
_entity.type
_entity.pdbx_description
1 polymer ?
#
loop_
_entity_poly.entity_id
_entity_poly.type
_entity_poly.pdbx_seq_one_letter_code
_entity_poly.pdbx_strand_id
1 'polypeptide(L)'
;MNGIISAIDLDNDSLTKKLRQVPSMAGLDLAREVTTEKSFHWAKNGSAKKYKIAAIDFGIKHNILRLLEDHDCDITVFPANTSAQDIIDFDADGIFLSNGPGDPAAVTYGVDMVKDVLGHKPIFGICLGHQILALALGAKTFKLKFGHRGINHPVKNLETGIVEITSQNHGFAVDLDSLPDNVIPTHMNLNDNTSEGIRCKDKLAFSVQYHPESSPGPHDSRYLFQRFIDMIEHAKKN
;
A
#
# COMPACT_ATOMS: atom_id res chain seq x y z
N MET A 1 -11.70 -3.72 16.36
CA MET A 1 -13.03 -4.03 16.94
C MET A 1 -13.92 -4.48 15.80
N ASN A 2 -14.59 -5.63 15.94
CA ASN A 2 -15.56 -6.09 14.95
C ASN A 2 -16.90 -5.38 15.16
N GLY A 3 -17.68 -5.22 14.09
CA GLY A 3 -19.02 -4.66 14.13
C GLY A 3 -19.98 -5.50 13.29
N ILE A 4 -21.28 -5.44 13.57
CA ILE A 4 -22.32 -6.11 12.81
C ILE A 4 -23.43 -5.12 12.49
N ILE A 5 -23.93 -5.17 11.26
CA ILE A 5 -25.11 -4.44 10.81
C ILE A 5 -26.14 -5.50 10.37
N SER A 6 -27.38 -5.39 10.82
CA SER A 6 -28.45 -6.31 10.44
C SER A 6 -29.74 -5.55 10.18
N ALA A 7 -30.42 -5.93 9.09
CA ALA A 7 -31.76 -5.45 8.73
C ALA A 7 -32.87 -6.51 9.01
N ILE A 8 -32.46 -7.70 9.42
CA ILE A 8 -33.38 -8.85 9.62
C ILE A 8 -33.42 -9.25 11.09
N ASP A 9 -32.26 -9.51 11.70
CA ASP A 9 -32.13 -9.83 13.11
C ASP A 9 -31.91 -8.54 13.89
N LEU A 10 -32.85 -8.16 14.74
CA LEU A 10 -32.80 -6.91 15.52
C LEU A 10 -32.56 -7.20 17.01
N ASP A 11 -32.36 -8.48 17.39
CA ASP A 11 -32.08 -8.86 18.78
C ASP A 11 -30.61 -8.65 19.11
N ASN A 12 -30.33 -7.74 20.06
CA ASN A 12 -28.98 -7.37 20.48
C ASN A 12 -28.19 -8.55 21.06
N ASP A 13 -28.80 -9.49 21.75
CA ASP A 13 -28.12 -10.65 22.33
C ASP A 13 -27.70 -11.64 21.23
N SER A 14 -28.59 -11.87 20.26
CA SER A 14 -28.29 -12.66 19.07
C SER A 14 -27.13 -12.04 18.26
N LEU A 15 -27.20 -10.75 17.99
CA LEU A 15 -26.19 -10.03 17.27
C LEU A 15 -24.83 -10.03 18.01
N THR A 16 -24.85 -9.83 19.32
CA THR A 16 -23.62 -9.87 20.14
C THR A 16 -23.01 -11.27 20.15
N LYS A 17 -23.82 -12.35 20.20
CA LYS A 17 -23.36 -13.73 20.12
C LYS A 17 -22.68 -14.00 18.76
N LYS A 18 -23.28 -13.56 17.65
CA LYS A 18 -22.70 -13.67 16.29
C LYS A 18 -21.39 -12.91 16.22
N LEU A 19 -21.35 -11.68 16.73
CA LEU A 19 -20.16 -10.83 16.69
C LEU A 19 -18.96 -11.43 17.43
N ARG A 20 -19.20 -12.10 18.55
CA ARG A 20 -18.13 -12.78 19.32
C ARG A 20 -17.52 -13.98 18.58
N GLN A 21 -18.20 -14.52 17.58
CA GLN A 21 -17.72 -15.63 16.75
C GLN A 21 -16.88 -15.18 15.55
N VAL A 22 -16.92 -13.87 15.21
CA VAL A 22 -16.15 -13.33 14.10
C VAL A 22 -14.68 -13.21 14.51
N PRO A 23 -13.74 -13.78 13.74
CA PRO A 23 -12.32 -13.71 14.06
C PRO A 23 -11.82 -12.27 14.03
N SER A 24 -10.75 -12.01 14.78
CA SER A 24 -10.02 -10.74 14.67
C SER A 24 -9.40 -10.63 13.28
N MET A 25 -9.22 -9.40 12.79
CA MET A 25 -8.47 -9.16 11.55
C MET A 25 -6.98 -9.56 11.67
N ALA A 26 -6.44 -9.59 12.90
CA ALA A 26 -5.07 -10.05 13.14
C ALA A 26 -4.91 -11.53 12.75
N GLY A 27 -3.90 -11.80 11.94
CA GLY A 27 -3.61 -13.13 11.38
C GLY A 27 -4.42 -13.51 10.14
N LEU A 28 -5.30 -12.64 9.63
CA LEU A 28 -6.09 -12.92 8.43
C LEU A 28 -5.39 -12.40 7.16
N ASP A 29 -5.11 -13.32 6.24
CA ASP A 29 -4.68 -13.01 4.87
C ASP A 29 -5.92 -12.74 4.00
N LEU A 30 -6.43 -11.51 4.07
CA LEU A 30 -7.56 -11.09 3.24
C LEU A 30 -7.13 -10.61 1.84
N ALA A 31 -5.83 -10.33 1.64
CA ALA A 31 -5.31 -9.98 0.32
C ALA A 31 -5.49 -11.14 -0.67
N ARG A 32 -5.32 -12.37 -0.21
CA ARG A 32 -5.53 -13.59 -1.01
C ARG A 32 -6.99 -13.76 -1.49
N GLU A 33 -7.95 -13.25 -0.72
CA GLU A 33 -9.37 -13.36 -1.04
C GLU A 33 -9.84 -12.35 -2.10
N VAL A 34 -9.09 -11.24 -2.28
CA VAL A 34 -9.52 -10.11 -3.12
C VAL A 34 -8.59 -9.84 -4.30
N THR A 35 -7.44 -10.46 -4.34
CA THR A 35 -6.48 -10.33 -5.46
C THR A 35 -7.06 -10.89 -6.75
N THR A 36 -6.59 -10.38 -7.89
CA THR A 36 -6.94 -10.95 -9.20
C THR A 36 -6.45 -12.39 -9.34
N GLU A 37 -7.20 -13.22 -10.07
CA GLU A 37 -6.82 -14.63 -10.32
C GLU A 37 -5.67 -14.77 -11.31
N LYS A 38 -5.57 -13.85 -12.27
CA LYS A 38 -4.57 -13.85 -13.34
C LYS A 38 -4.08 -12.45 -13.61
N SER A 39 -2.85 -12.34 -14.07
CA SER A 39 -2.33 -11.05 -14.55
C SER A 39 -3.15 -10.52 -15.72
N PHE A 40 -3.36 -9.21 -15.74
CA PHE A 40 -4.05 -8.54 -16.83
C PHE A 40 -3.42 -7.18 -17.11
N HIS A 41 -3.55 -6.75 -18.36
CA HIS A 41 -3.11 -5.43 -18.78
C HIS A 41 -4.22 -4.40 -18.55
N TRP A 42 -3.88 -3.33 -17.82
CA TRP A 42 -4.78 -2.19 -17.62
C TRP A 42 -4.62 -1.21 -18.77
N ALA A 43 -5.46 -1.33 -19.79
CA ALA A 43 -5.41 -0.45 -20.95
C ALA A 43 -6.63 0.47 -21.03
N LYS A 44 -6.39 1.76 -21.15
CA LYS A 44 -7.29 2.68 -21.83
C LYS A 44 -6.61 3.12 -23.13
N ASN A 45 -7.21 2.72 -24.27
CA ASN A 45 -6.96 3.25 -25.60
C ASN A 45 -5.51 3.54 -26.02
N GLY A 46 -4.86 2.62 -26.68
CA GLY A 46 -4.05 2.69 -27.90
C GLY A 46 -2.88 3.68 -28.04
N SER A 47 -2.56 4.52 -27.06
CA SER A 47 -1.35 5.37 -27.12
C SER A 47 -0.17 4.63 -26.51
N ALA A 48 0.99 4.70 -27.17
CA ALA A 48 2.24 4.19 -26.61
C ALA A 48 2.51 4.90 -25.27
N LYS A 49 2.59 4.11 -24.19
CA LYS A 49 2.90 4.60 -22.84
C LYS A 49 4.41 4.58 -22.61
N LYS A 50 4.90 5.48 -21.77
CA LYS A 50 6.34 5.71 -21.58
C LYS A 50 6.97 4.79 -20.54
N TYR A 51 6.21 4.42 -19.48
CA TYR A 51 6.72 3.69 -18.34
C TYR A 51 5.98 2.36 -18.16
N LYS A 52 6.70 1.27 -18.14
CA LYS A 52 6.14 -0.08 -17.91
C LYS A 52 6.09 -0.38 -16.41
N ILE A 53 4.91 -0.60 -15.86
CA ILE A 53 4.70 -0.81 -14.44
C ILE A 53 4.16 -2.21 -14.14
N ALA A 54 4.81 -2.92 -13.21
CA ALA A 54 4.27 -4.11 -12.57
C ALA A 54 3.51 -3.70 -11.31
N ALA A 55 2.18 -3.76 -11.34
CA ALA A 55 1.33 -3.46 -10.18
C ALA A 55 0.92 -4.76 -9.49
N ILE A 56 1.32 -4.94 -8.23
CA ILE A 56 0.96 -6.12 -7.43
C ILE A 56 -0.37 -5.84 -6.74
N ASP A 57 -1.35 -6.70 -6.99
CA ASP A 57 -2.73 -6.54 -6.53
C ASP A 57 -2.96 -7.25 -5.18
N PHE A 58 -2.92 -6.48 -4.10
CA PHE A 58 -3.35 -6.93 -2.77
C PHE A 58 -4.81 -6.56 -2.46
N GLY A 59 -5.54 -6.01 -3.43
CA GLY A 59 -6.90 -5.44 -3.33
C GLY A 59 -6.93 -4.01 -3.86
N ILE A 60 -6.42 -3.82 -5.08
CA ILE A 60 -6.11 -2.52 -5.67
C ILE A 60 -7.36 -1.68 -5.95
N LYS A 61 -7.36 -0.43 -5.49
CA LYS A 61 -8.35 0.56 -5.92
C LYS A 61 -8.07 1.01 -7.34
N HIS A 62 -9.07 0.91 -8.22
CA HIS A 62 -8.93 1.30 -9.63
C HIS A 62 -8.49 2.76 -9.83
N ASN A 63 -8.72 3.63 -8.83
CA ASN A 63 -8.26 5.01 -8.93
C ASN A 63 -6.73 5.14 -8.91
N ILE A 64 -6.02 4.21 -8.27
CA ILE A 64 -4.56 4.11 -8.33
C ILE A 64 -4.11 3.86 -9.77
N LEU A 65 -4.75 2.88 -10.43
CA LEU A 65 -4.42 2.54 -11.83
C LEU A 65 -4.68 3.72 -12.77
N ARG A 66 -5.78 4.47 -12.55
CA ARG A 66 -6.07 5.68 -13.34
C ARG A 66 -5.01 6.76 -13.15
N LEU A 67 -4.57 7.00 -11.91
CA LEU A 67 -3.53 8.01 -11.63
C LEU A 67 -2.17 7.60 -12.21
N LEU A 68 -1.80 6.32 -12.15
CA LEU A 68 -0.60 5.83 -12.82
C LEU A 68 -0.73 5.99 -14.35
N GLU A 69 -1.90 5.70 -14.91
CA GLU A 69 -2.17 5.88 -16.35
C GLU A 69 -2.09 7.34 -16.78
N ASP A 70 -2.58 8.29 -15.94
CA ASP A 70 -2.47 9.74 -16.17
C ASP A 70 -1.00 10.22 -16.18
N HIS A 71 -0.08 9.44 -15.58
CA HIS A 71 1.37 9.64 -15.63
C HIS A 71 2.08 8.81 -16.72
N ASP A 72 1.40 8.47 -17.81
CA ASP A 72 1.94 7.72 -18.95
C ASP A 72 2.46 6.31 -18.61
N CYS A 73 1.88 5.66 -17.61
CA CYS A 73 2.22 4.31 -17.25
C CYS A 73 1.46 3.27 -18.10
N ASP A 74 2.20 2.29 -18.61
CA ASP A 74 1.71 1.04 -19.17
C ASP A 74 1.69 -0.01 -18.06
N ILE A 75 0.49 -0.41 -17.60
CA ILE A 75 0.34 -1.11 -16.35
C ILE A 75 -0.09 -2.55 -16.60
N THR A 76 0.69 -3.51 -16.10
CA THR A 76 0.24 -4.89 -15.94
C THR A 76 0.01 -5.15 -14.45
N VAL A 77 -1.19 -5.61 -14.13
CA VAL A 77 -1.61 -5.97 -12.78
C VAL A 77 -1.34 -7.45 -12.57
N PHE A 78 -0.62 -7.79 -11.51
CA PHE A 78 -0.23 -9.15 -11.14
C PHE A 78 -0.94 -9.59 -9.85
N PRO A 79 -1.29 -10.87 -9.72
CA PRO A 79 -1.79 -11.42 -8.47
C PRO A 79 -0.82 -11.22 -7.30
N ALA A 80 -1.35 -11.12 -6.09
CA ALA A 80 -0.56 -10.94 -4.86
C ALA A 80 0.49 -12.03 -4.63
N ASN A 81 0.24 -13.25 -5.12
CA ASN A 81 1.12 -14.42 -4.97
C ASN A 81 2.04 -14.65 -6.17
N THR A 82 2.22 -13.68 -7.06
CA THR A 82 3.16 -13.76 -8.18
C THR A 82 4.59 -13.91 -7.65
N SER A 83 5.39 -14.75 -8.28
CA SER A 83 6.77 -14.97 -7.87
C SER A 83 7.65 -13.76 -8.17
N ALA A 84 8.71 -13.58 -7.38
CA ALA A 84 9.70 -12.53 -7.65
C ALA A 84 10.34 -12.69 -9.04
N GLN A 85 10.58 -13.93 -9.47
CA GLN A 85 11.16 -14.22 -10.77
C GLN A 85 10.26 -13.74 -11.91
N ASP A 86 8.94 -13.98 -11.83
CA ASP A 86 8.00 -13.51 -12.85
C ASP A 86 7.97 -11.97 -12.95
N ILE A 87 8.10 -11.28 -11.81
CA ILE A 87 8.18 -9.79 -11.77
C ILE A 87 9.50 -9.31 -12.36
N ILE A 88 10.62 -9.98 -12.08
CA ILE A 88 11.95 -9.65 -12.64
C ILE A 88 11.94 -9.90 -14.15
N ASP A 89 11.45 -11.05 -14.61
CA ASP A 89 11.39 -11.44 -16.02
C ASP A 89 10.43 -10.53 -16.84
N PHE A 90 9.41 -9.97 -16.18
CA PHE A 90 8.54 -8.99 -16.82
C PHE A 90 9.29 -7.73 -17.20
N ASP A 91 10.42 -7.43 -16.55
CA ASP A 91 11.29 -6.28 -16.81
C ASP A 91 10.52 -4.95 -16.87
N ALA A 92 9.83 -4.64 -15.78
CA ALA A 92 9.15 -3.36 -15.59
C ALA A 92 10.17 -2.23 -15.39
N ASP A 93 9.74 -0.99 -15.62
CA ASP A 93 10.49 0.21 -15.23
C ASP A 93 10.33 0.54 -13.74
N GLY A 94 9.20 0.13 -13.15
CA GLY A 94 8.90 0.29 -11.73
C GLY A 94 7.89 -0.73 -11.23
N ILE A 95 7.93 -0.99 -9.92
CA ILE A 95 7.04 -1.92 -9.22
C ILE A 95 6.13 -1.12 -8.30
N PHE A 96 4.84 -1.37 -8.39
CA PHE A 96 3.83 -0.73 -7.54
C PHE A 96 3.19 -1.77 -6.62
N LEU A 97 3.20 -1.52 -5.30
CA LEU A 97 2.57 -2.36 -4.28
C LEU A 97 1.26 -1.73 -3.85
N SER A 98 0.15 -2.36 -4.18
CA SER A 98 -1.18 -1.77 -3.98
C SER A 98 -1.61 -1.74 -2.51
N ASN A 99 -2.66 -0.99 -2.25
CA ASN A 99 -3.46 -1.13 -1.04
C ASN A 99 -4.14 -2.50 -0.98
N GLY A 100 -4.65 -2.87 0.19
CA GLY A 100 -5.39 -4.10 0.40
C GLY A 100 -5.90 -4.28 1.82
N PRO A 101 -6.76 -5.28 2.08
CA PRO A 101 -7.26 -5.62 3.40
C PRO A 101 -6.36 -6.63 4.12
N GLY A 102 -6.60 -6.80 5.42
CA GLY A 102 -6.02 -7.88 6.22
C GLY A 102 -4.85 -7.46 7.10
N ASP A 103 -4.16 -8.48 7.61
CA ASP A 103 -2.95 -8.34 8.41
C ASP A 103 -1.72 -8.46 7.50
N PRO A 104 -0.85 -7.45 7.41
CA PRO A 104 0.33 -7.51 6.55
C PRO A 104 1.27 -8.67 6.92
N ALA A 105 1.34 -9.06 8.20
CA ALA A 105 2.16 -10.18 8.65
C ALA A 105 1.66 -11.55 8.18
N ALA A 106 0.39 -11.65 7.77
CA ALA A 106 -0.17 -12.86 7.18
C ALA A 106 0.14 -12.99 5.67
N VAL A 107 0.52 -11.90 4.99
CA VAL A 107 0.85 -11.87 3.55
C VAL A 107 2.33 -12.20 3.32
N THR A 108 2.79 -13.32 3.86
CA THR A 108 4.22 -13.70 3.86
C THR A 108 4.80 -13.84 2.46
N TYR A 109 4.05 -14.40 1.51
CA TYR A 109 4.44 -14.52 0.11
C TYR A 109 4.70 -13.16 -0.56
N GLY A 110 3.89 -12.13 -0.22
CA GLY A 110 4.10 -10.76 -0.69
C GLY A 110 5.34 -10.13 -0.09
N VAL A 111 5.59 -10.35 1.22
CA VAL A 111 6.81 -9.88 1.90
C VAL A 111 8.06 -10.53 1.29
N ASP A 112 8.04 -11.84 1.03
CA ASP A 112 9.18 -12.56 0.47
C ASP A 112 9.43 -12.13 -0.99
N MET A 113 8.38 -12.01 -1.80
CA MET A 113 8.48 -11.48 -3.17
C MET A 113 9.13 -10.09 -3.16
N VAL A 114 8.67 -9.18 -2.28
CA VAL A 114 9.23 -7.81 -2.21
C VAL A 114 10.69 -7.83 -1.76
N LYS A 115 11.11 -8.69 -0.82
CA LYS A 115 12.53 -8.85 -0.44
C LYS A 115 13.39 -9.19 -1.65
N ASP A 116 12.93 -10.12 -2.49
CA ASP A 116 13.69 -10.63 -3.62
C ASP A 116 13.76 -9.61 -4.78
N VAL A 117 12.75 -8.74 -4.97
CA VAL A 117 12.76 -7.69 -6.00
C VAL A 117 13.37 -6.37 -5.54
N LEU A 118 13.67 -6.22 -4.24
CA LEU A 118 14.27 -5.00 -3.69
C LEU A 118 15.66 -4.71 -4.27
N GLY A 119 15.77 -3.54 -4.94
CA GLY A 119 17.00 -3.10 -5.59
C GLY A 119 17.06 -3.40 -7.08
N HIS A 120 16.14 -4.19 -7.63
CA HIS A 120 16.06 -4.41 -9.08
C HIS A 120 15.42 -3.22 -9.81
N LYS A 121 14.32 -2.69 -9.29
CA LYS A 121 13.58 -1.57 -9.89
C LYS A 121 13.06 -0.64 -8.79
N PRO A 122 12.72 0.62 -9.10
CA PRO A 122 12.02 1.51 -8.19
C PRO A 122 10.72 0.92 -7.67
N ILE A 123 10.45 1.07 -6.36
CA ILE A 123 9.24 0.55 -5.70
C ILE A 123 8.47 1.68 -5.04
N PHE A 124 7.15 1.74 -5.28
CA PHE A 124 6.21 2.58 -4.54
C PHE A 124 5.09 1.73 -3.93
N GLY A 125 4.83 1.88 -2.62
CA GLY A 125 3.79 1.14 -1.89
C GLY A 125 2.75 2.04 -1.23
N ILE A 126 1.47 1.62 -1.26
CA ILE A 126 0.34 2.32 -0.63
C ILE A 126 -0.36 1.39 0.36
N CYS A 127 -0.61 1.88 1.58
CA CYS A 127 -1.37 1.25 2.66
C CYS A 127 -0.86 -0.17 2.99
N LEU A 128 -1.50 -1.24 2.54
CA LEU A 128 -0.98 -2.60 2.73
C LEU A 128 0.39 -2.78 2.04
N GLY A 129 0.58 -2.20 0.85
CA GLY A 129 1.87 -2.21 0.15
C GLY A 129 2.98 -1.49 0.92
N HIS A 130 2.65 -0.42 1.67
CA HIS A 130 3.58 0.22 2.59
C HIS A 130 4.00 -0.73 3.73
N GLN A 131 3.04 -1.42 4.34
CA GLN A 131 3.30 -2.33 5.44
C GLN A 131 4.12 -3.55 4.98
N ILE A 132 3.81 -4.10 3.80
CA ILE A 132 4.57 -5.20 3.19
C ILE A 132 6.00 -4.75 2.86
N LEU A 133 6.19 -3.55 2.29
CA LEU A 133 7.52 -3.00 2.04
C LEU A 133 8.32 -2.84 3.35
N ALA A 134 7.69 -2.32 4.41
CA ALA A 134 8.32 -2.18 5.71
C ALA A 134 8.78 -3.54 6.28
N LEU A 135 7.92 -4.56 6.23
CA LEU A 135 8.26 -5.93 6.64
C LEU A 135 9.39 -6.53 5.80
N ALA A 136 9.38 -6.32 4.49
CA ALA A 136 10.44 -6.77 3.58
C ALA A 136 11.80 -6.11 3.88
N LEU A 137 11.78 -4.87 4.34
CA LEU A 137 12.96 -4.12 4.78
C LEU A 137 13.44 -4.53 6.19
N GLY A 138 12.68 -5.36 6.92
CA GLY A 138 13.03 -5.86 8.25
C GLY A 138 12.38 -5.15 9.43
N ALA A 139 11.50 -4.17 9.17
CA ALA A 139 10.69 -3.54 10.20
C ALA A 139 9.55 -4.45 10.68
N LYS A 140 8.84 -4.02 11.71
CA LYS A 140 7.68 -4.72 12.27
C LYS A 140 6.41 -3.89 12.06
N THR A 141 5.27 -4.58 12.10
CA THR A 141 3.95 -3.95 12.10
C THR A 141 3.18 -4.34 13.35
N PHE A 142 2.23 -3.50 13.76
CA PHE A 142 1.38 -3.78 14.91
C PHE A 142 -0.06 -3.38 14.65
N LYS A 143 -0.98 -4.03 15.38
CA LYS A 143 -2.41 -3.73 15.30
C LYS A 143 -2.74 -2.49 16.12
N LEU A 144 -3.24 -1.46 15.47
CA LEU A 144 -3.79 -0.29 16.16
C LEU A 144 -5.04 -0.64 16.94
N LYS A 145 -5.25 -0.01 18.08
CA LYS A 145 -6.44 -0.23 18.93
C LYS A 145 -7.73 0.11 18.18
N PHE A 146 -7.76 1.25 17.48
CA PHE A 146 -8.93 1.71 16.72
C PHE A 146 -8.68 1.72 15.21
N GLY A 147 -7.43 1.94 14.78
CA GLY A 147 -7.05 2.22 13.41
C GLY A 147 -7.39 3.66 13.00
N HIS A 148 -6.94 4.04 11.79
CA HIS A 148 -7.25 5.33 11.20
C HIS A 148 -8.31 5.17 10.11
N ARG A 149 -9.39 5.92 10.22
CA ARG A 149 -10.50 5.91 9.27
C ARG A 149 -11.09 7.31 9.15
N GLY A 150 -11.05 7.85 7.94
CA GLY A 150 -11.54 9.19 7.64
C GLY A 150 -10.77 9.86 6.51
N ILE A 151 -11.25 11.00 6.08
CA ILE A 151 -10.69 11.76 4.96
C ILE A 151 -10.05 13.09 5.39
N ASN A 152 -9.80 13.27 6.67
CA ASN A 152 -9.38 14.53 7.29
C ASN A 152 -8.25 14.35 8.32
N HIS A 153 -7.40 13.34 8.15
CA HIS A 153 -6.27 13.10 9.03
C HIS A 153 -5.07 13.97 8.62
N PRO A 154 -4.53 14.80 9.55
CA PRO A 154 -3.35 15.59 9.27
C PRO A 154 -2.09 14.73 9.37
N VAL A 155 -1.30 14.74 8.30
CA VAL A 155 -0.02 14.04 8.22
C VAL A 155 1.07 15.04 7.89
N LYS A 156 2.14 15.06 8.67
CA LYS A 156 3.31 15.90 8.43
C LYS A 156 4.29 15.17 7.52
N ASN A 157 4.62 15.77 6.40
CA ASN A 157 5.77 15.39 5.58
C ASN A 157 7.04 15.86 6.30
N LEU A 158 7.88 14.93 6.74
CA LEU A 158 9.09 15.21 7.52
C LEU A 158 10.24 15.76 6.67
N GLU A 159 10.19 15.53 5.34
CA GLU A 159 11.20 16.04 4.41
C GLU A 159 10.97 17.52 4.08
N THR A 160 9.70 17.96 3.99
CA THR A 160 9.33 19.34 3.60
C THR A 160 8.82 20.19 4.77
N GLY A 161 8.35 19.54 5.83
CA GLY A 161 7.66 20.19 6.97
C GLY A 161 6.20 20.53 6.71
N ILE A 162 5.67 20.29 5.50
CA ILE A 162 4.29 20.59 5.13
C ILE A 162 3.34 19.58 5.78
N VAL A 163 2.17 20.08 6.19
CA VAL A 163 1.07 19.26 6.68
C VAL A 163 0.08 19.02 5.55
N GLU A 164 -0.18 17.77 5.26
CA GLU A 164 -1.12 17.29 4.25
C GLU A 164 -2.37 16.74 4.94
N ILE A 165 -3.54 16.96 4.35
CA ILE A 165 -4.78 16.31 4.81
C ILE A 165 -4.97 15.05 3.99
N THR A 166 -5.12 13.90 4.67
CA THR A 166 -5.04 12.58 4.05
C THR A 166 -6.30 11.75 4.26
N SER A 167 -6.53 10.83 3.33
CA SER A 167 -7.54 9.78 3.42
C SER A 167 -6.94 8.53 4.06
N GLN A 168 -7.55 8.05 5.13
CA GLN A 168 -7.06 6.94 5.95
C GLN A 168 -8.10 5.81 6.02
N ASN A 169 -7.65 4.57 5.86
CA ASN A 169 -8.48 3.38 6.13
C ASN A 169 -7.58 2.17 6.41
N HIS A 170 -6.97 2.14 7.58
CA HIS A 170 -6.11 1.02 7.99
C HIS A 170 -6.24 0.70 9.48
N GLY A 171 -5.91 -0.55 9.82
CA GLY A 171 -5.97 -1.05 11.20
C GLY A 171 -4.61 -1.49 11.74
N PHE A 172 -3.57 -1.48 10.91
CA PHE A 172 -2.19 -1.78 11.27
C PHE A 172 -1.30 -0.58 10.93
N ALA A 173 -0.17 -0.48 11.62
CA ALA A 173 0.84 0.54 11.37
C ALA A 173 2.24 -0.07 11.45
N VAL A 174 3.23 0.60 10.86
CA VAL A 174 4.64 0.27 10.98
C VAL A 174 5.17 0.77 12.31
N ASP A 175 5.88 -0.08 13.02
CA ASP A 175 6.54 0.24 14.27
C ASP A 175 7.84 1.02 13.99
N LEU A 176 7.85 2.31 14.34
CA LEU A 176 8.98 3.21 14.12
C LEU A 176 10.27 2.76 14.82
N ASP A 177 10.14 2.17 16.02
CA ASP A 177 11.28 1.71 16.82
C ASP A 177 11.94 0.44 16.22
N SER A 178 11.26 -0.20 15.28
CA SER A 178 11.75 -1.38 14.56
C SER A 178 12.41 -1.07 13.22
N LEU A 179 12.42 0.18 12.79
CA LEU A 179 13.01 0.55 11.50
C LEU A 179 14.52 0.29 11.48
N PRO A 180 15.07 -0.42 10.49
CA PRO A 180 16.52 -0.58 10.35
C PRO A 180 17.17 0.74 9.93
N ASP A 181 18.48 0.87 10.15
CA ASP A 181 19.26 2.11 9.96
C ASP A 181 19.19 2.68 8.52
N ASN A 182 18.96 1.83 7.53
CA ASN A 182 18.82 2.22 6.12
C ASN A 182 17.39 2.63 5.73
N VAL A 183 16.44 2.65 6.67
CA VAL A 183 15.05 3.07 6.44
C VAL A 183 14.74 4.29 7.31
N ILE A 184 14.19 5.33 6.69
CA ILE A 184 13.80 6.56 7.41
C ILE A 184 12.31 6.83 7.28
N PRO A 185 11.66 7.32 8.35
CA PRO A 185 10.31 7.82 8.27
C PRO A 185 10.27 9.11 7.43
N THR A 186 9.27 9.22 6.56
CA THR A 186 9.06 10.39 5.70
C THR A 186 7.78 11.14 6.02
N HIS A 187 6.82 10.48 6.61
CA HIS A 187 5.52 11.05 6.97
C HIS A 187 5.08 10.57 8.35
N MET A 188 4.43 11.43 9.11
CA MET A 188 3.98 11.16 10.47
C MET A 188 2.57 11.69 10.72
N ASN A 189 1.71 10.89 11.32
CA ASN A 189 0.38 11.29 11.73
C ASN A 189 0.47 12.28 12.91
N LEU A 190 -0.20 13.43 12.82
CA LEU A 190 -0.16 14.44 13.85
C LEU A 190 -1.13 14.16 15.02
N ASN A 191 -2.00 13.19 14.92
CA ASN A 191 -2.93 12.82 16.00
C ASN A 191 -2.28 11.92 17.04
N ASP A 192 -1.40 10.99 16.61
CA ASP A 192 -0.85 9.94 17.49
C ASP A 192 0.62 9.58 17.22
N ASN A 193 1.29 10.33 16.32
CA ASN A 193 2.69 10.14 15.94
C ASN A 193 3.03 8.77 15.34
N THR A 194 2.06 8.06 14.76
CA THR A 194 2.33 6.84 14.01
C THR A 194 3.03 7.11 12.69
N SER A 195 3.78 6.12 12.19
CA SER A 195 4.41 6.19 10.86
C SER A 195 3.35 6.24 9.76
N GLU A 196 3.48 7.22 8.88
CA GLU A 196 2.61 7.39 7.72
C GLU A 196 3.38 7.29 6.39
N GLY A 197 4.67 7.05 6.44
CA GLY A 197 5.50 6.83 5.26
C GLY A 197 6.95 6.55 5.60
N ILE A 198 7.59 5.76 4.75
CA ILE A 198 9.01 5.41 4.85
C ILE A 198 9.70 5.53 3.50
N ARG A 199 11.02 5.67 3.55
CA ARG A 199 11.91 5.61 2.38
C ARG A 199 13.18 4.84 2.73
N CYS A 200 13.63 3.99 1.81
CA CYS A 200 14.94 3.36 1.89
C CYS A 200 16.05 4.33 1.45
N LYS A 201 17.22 4.31 2.12
CA LYS A 201 18.34 5.19 1.81
C LYS A 201 19.21 4.65 0.67
N ASP A 202 19.34 3.34 0.59
CA ASP A 202 20.26 2.60 -0.29
C ASP A 202 19.57 1.92 -1.47
N LYS A 203 18.23 1.98 -1.52
CA LYS A 203 17.42 1.42 -2.60
C LYS A 203 16.35 2.42 -3.03
N LEU A 204 15.96 2.36 -4.29
CA LEU A 204 14.91 3.19 -4.84
C LEU A 204 13.53 2.65 -4.40
N ALA A 205 13.18 2.83 -3.14
CA ALA A 205 11.92 2.36 -2.56
C ALA A 205 11.37 3.36 -1.55
N PHE A 206 10.09 3.70 -1.70
CA PHE A 206 9.33 4.50 -0.73
C PHE A 206 7.87 4.07 -0.67
N SER A 207 7.19 4.45 0.40
CA SER A 207 5.77 4.11 0.57
C SER A 207 5.08 5.02 1.55
N VAL A 208 3.73 5.07 1.47
CA VAL A 208 2.87 5.81 2.38
C VAL A 208 1.74 4.93 2.92
N GLN A 209 1.35 5.17 4.18
CA GLN A 209 0.31 4.41 4.86
C GLN A 209 -1.09 4.84 4.45
N TYR A 210 -1.27 6.11 4.14
CA TYR A 210 -2.54 6.71 3.71
C TYR A 210 -2.80 6.50 2.21
N HIS A 211 -3.94 7.00 1.74
CA HIS A 211 -4.43 6.83 0.37
C HIS A 211 -4.28 8.11 -0.46
N PRO A 212 -3.12 8.33 -1.15
CA PRO A 212 -2.90 9.51 -1.99
C PRO A 212 -3.81 9.54 -3.22
N GLU A 213 -4.34 8.38 -3.61
CA GLU A 213 -5.32 8.27 -4.70
C GLU A 213 -6.69 8.83 -4.31
N SER A 214 -6.95 9.00 -3.01
CA SER A 214 -8.24 9.50 -2.48
C SER A 214 -9.45 8.67 -2.94
N SER A 215 -10.54 9.32 -3.33
CA SER A 215 -11.79 8.73 -3.79
C SER A 215 -12.46 7.82 -2.73
N PRO A 216 -12.98 8.44 -1.65
CA PRO A 216 -13.06 9.88 -1.39
C PRO A 216 -11.82 10.45 -0.72
N GLY A 217 -11.69 11.78 -0.71
CA GLY A 217 -10.73 12.51 0.09
C GLY A 217 -10.00 13.65 -0.63
N PRO A 218 -9.11 14.35 0.09
CA PRO A 218 -8.30 15.44 -0.43
C PRO A 218 -7.23 14.95 -1.41
N HIS A 219 -6.65 15.88 -2.16
CA HIS A 219 -5.70 15.57 -3.23
C HIS A 219 -4.27 16.05 -2.93
N ASP A 220 -3.99 16.47 -1.72
CA ASP A 220 -2.73 17.09 -1.29
C ASP A 220 -1.51 16.22 -1.62
N SER A 221 -1.67 14.91 -1.52
CA SER A 221 -0.59 13.93 -1.68
C SER A 221 -0.48 13.27 -3.06
N ARG A 222 -1.22 13.76 -4.07
CA ARG A 222 -1.13 13.21 -5.44
C ARG A 222 0.26 13.35 -6.07
N TYR A 223 1.08 14.28 -5.60
CA TYR A 223 2.47 14.46 -6.05
C TYR A 223 3.32 13.19 -5.86
N LEU A 224 2.92 12.27 -5.00
CA LEU A 224 3.63 11.00 -4.78
C LEU A 224 3.66 10.11 -6.02
N PHE A 225 2.66 10.19 -6.87
CA PHE A 225 2.68 9.50 -8.18
C PHE A 225 3.76 10.09 -9.09
N GLN A 226 3.87 11.43 -9.16
CA GLN A 226 4.96 12.07 -9.90
C GLN A 226 6.33 11.73 -9.30
N ARG A 227 6.47 11.70 -7.96
CA ARG A 227 7.71 11.27 -7.28
C ARG A 227 8.13 9.85 -7.69
N PHE A 228 7.17 8.94 -7.88
CA PHE A 228 7.46 7.60 -8.37
C PHE A 228 8.00 7.62 -9.80
N ILE A 229 7.42 8.41 -10.68
CA ILE A 229 7.90 8.60 -12.05
C ILE A 229 9.30 9.21 -12.07
N ASP A 230 9.55 10.24 -11.28
CA ASP A 230 10.88 10.87 -11.20
C ASP A 230 11.95 9.88 -10.74
N MET A 231 11.58 8.97 -9.82
CA MET A 231 12.47 7.90 -9.37
C MET A 231 12.75 6.87 -10.46
N ILE A 232 11.74 6.52 -11.29
CA ILE A 232 11.92 5.67 -12.47
C ILE A 232 12.84 6.34 -13.49
N GLU A 233 12.64 7.63 -13.77
CA GLU A 233 13.50 8.37 -14.70
C GLU A 233 14.95 8.46 -14.21
N HIS A 234 15.15 8.61 -12.90
CA HIS A 234 16.47 8.59 -12.30
C HIS A 234 17.14 7.21 -12.47
N ALA A 235 16.42 6.13 -12.24
CA ALA A 235 16.93 4.77 -12.40
C ALA A 235 17.31 4.43 -13.85
N LYS A 236 16.60 4.98 -14.84
CA LYS A 236 16.91 4.77 -16.28
C LYS A 236 18.16 5.51 -16.77
N LYS A 237 18.63 6.51 -16.03
CA LYS A 237 19.79 7.33 -16.41
C LYS A 237 21.11 6.81 -15.82
N ASN A 238 21.02 5.93 -14.81
CA ASN A 238 22.17 5.33 -14.12
C ASN A 238 22.33 3.85 -14.48
#